data_39c928f04285686fb42fef94d90e3ee8
#
_entry.id   39c928f04285686fb42fef94d90e3ee8
#
_cell.length_a   1.000
_cell.length_b   1.000
_cell.length_c   1.000
_cell.angle_alpha   90.00
_cell.angle_beta   90.00
_cell.angle_gamma   90.00
#
_symmetry.space_group_name_H-M   'P 1'
#
loop_
_entity.id
_entity.type
_entity.pdbx_description
1 polymer ?
#
loop_
_entity_poly.entity_id
_entity_poly.type
_entity_poly.pdbx_seq_one_letter_code
_entity_poly.pdbx_strand_id
1 'polypeptide(L)'
;MDTQGDKVIDFIESFLTLGGSFYGEPFEVLDFQREIIRDVYKTDENGRRLHRTYLLGLPRKNAKTTLAAALGVFHLVADQADKAPVAIAAAGDRQQARLVFDEVRRMISMSPDLAEVCDVYRSEIRCNLNGGTFRVVSADAGLQQGLNPSWVCVDEYHVHKTKDLFDALTLGSATRAQPLTMVISTAGFDLESPLGELYRYGRQIETGEKVDPSFGFTWYGPGDDEDFDPADQTAWAKFNPAWDHFLQKEEMESAQLRTHEAAFTRYRLNGWTKSETAWLPSGVFENLGSERRLEAGERVVLGFDGAWQNDSTALVACSVDEPRHLEVIGLWEKPDGSPHWRTPINEVKETINEAFQRFTVLELAADPWRWEQTLQELSDEGLPVVEFSTNSIQRMTQATQLAYDAIIDGAVSHNGDPALIRHFSNAVLREDPRRGSRLVKDRRGSTRKIDLCVASVIALHRATFYRDSEPSPETQLLVI
;
A
#
# COMPACT_ATOMS: atom_id res chain seq x y z
N MET A 1 19.59 11.65 33.17
CA MET A 1 18.56 10.62 33.46
C MET A 1 18.06 10.17 32.10
N ASP A 2 18.10 8.87 31.86
CA ASP A 2 17.60 8.32 30.60
C ASP A 2 16.09 8.53 30.52
N THR A 3 15.63 9.12 29.43
CA THR A 3 14.21 9.33 29.16
C THR A 3 13.52 8.01 28.83
N GLN A 4 12.20 7.96 28.81
CA GLN A 4 11.50 6.77 28.35
C GLN A 4 11.84 6.48 26.86
N GLY A 5 12.02 7.53 26.05
CA GLY A 5 12.48 7.40 24.67
C GLY A 5 13.87 6.77 24.55
N ASP A 6 14.82 7.13 25.42
CA ASP A 6 16.15 6.52 25.40
C ASP A 6 16.09 5.02 25.70
N LYS A 7 15.25 4.58 26.65
CA LYS A 7 15.03 3.14 26.90
C LYS A 7 14.46 2.38 25.71
N VAL A 8 13.59 3.02 24.93
CA VAL A 8 13.05 2.44 23.68
C VAL A 8 14.16 2.31 22.63
N ILE A 9 15.01 3.33 22.51
CA ILE A 9 16.16 3.33 21.61
C ILE A 9 17.12 2.20 22.00
N ASP A 10 17.50 2.11 23.27
CA ASP A 10 18.40 1.08 23.78
C ASP A 10 17.84 -0.34 23.54
N PHE A 11 16.52 -0.53 23.70
CA PHE A 11 15.88 -1.80 23.39
C PHE A 11 16.00 -2.13 21.90
N ILE A 12 15.69 -1.18 21.00
CA ILE A 12 15.77 -1.39 19.57
C ILE A 12 17.19 -1.77 19.16
N GLU A 13 18.20 -1.02 19.60
CA GLU A 13 19.61 -1.25 19.26
C GLU A 13 20.19 -2.52 19.88
N SER A 14 19.65 -2.96 21.02
CA SER A 14 20.12 -4.17 21.70
C SER A 14 19.55 -5.46 21.13
N PHE A 15 18.31 -5.43 20.63
CA PHE A 15 17.58 -6.66 20.32
C PHE A 15 17.16 -6.80 18.86
N LEU A 16 17.15 -5.72 18.07
CA LEU A 16 16.59 -5.77 16.72
C LEU A 16 17.66 -5.71 15.64
N THR A 17 17.34 -6.35 14.52
CA THR A 17 18.14 -6.33 13.29
C THR A 17 17.29 -5.88 12.11
N LEU A 18 17.95 -5.30 11.12
CA LEU A 18 17.32 -4.80 9.90
C LEU A 18 17.05 -5.94 8.90
N GLY A 19 16.11 -5.68 7.99
CA GLY A 19 15.77 -6.55 6.86
C GLY A 19 16.01 -5.89 5.52
N GLY A 20 15.50 -6.54 4.45
CA GLY A 20 15.65 -6.01 3.10
C GLY A 20 17.10 -5.88 2.68
N SER A 21 17.49 -4.71 2.17
CA SER A 21 18.87 -4.42 1.72
C SER A 21 19.90 -4.45 2.86
N PHE A 22 19.47 -4.32 4.11
CA PHE A 22 20.30 -4.34 5.32
C PHE A 22 20.10 -5.63 6.14
N TYR A 23 19.75 -6.71 5.47
CA TYR A 23 19.42 -7.97 6.14
C TYR A 23 20.52 -8.46 7.06
N GLY A 24 20.18 -8.61 8.37
CA GLY A 24 21.08 -9.13 9.39
C GLY A 24 21.96 -8.08 10.06
N GLU A 25 21.93 -6.82 9.60
CA GLU A 25 22.64 -5.74 10.26
C GLU A 25 21.92 -5.33 11.56
N PRO A 26 22.65 -4.94 12.62
CA PRO A 26 22.04 -4.37 13.82
C PRO A 26 21.16 -3.16 13.47
N PHE A 27 20.05 -2.98 14.17
CA PHE A 27 19.22 -1.80 13.98
C PHE A 27 19.88 -0.60 14.69
N GLU A 28 20.70 0.13 13.97
CA GLU A 28 21.19 1.43 14.43
C GLU A 28 20.10 2.49 14.24
N VAL A 29 19.65 3.11 15.33
CA VAL A 29 18.61 4.14 15.28
C VAL A 29 19.23 5.46 14.83
N LEU A 30 18.80 5.98 13.69
CA LEU A 30 19.29 7.23 13.11
C LEU A 30 18.85 8.45 13.92
N ASP A 31 19.55 9.57 13.81
CA ASP A 31 19.29 10.77 14.61
C ASP A 31 17.84 11.26 14.51
N PHE A 32 17.28 11.33 13.29
CA PHE A 32 15.87 11.74 13.13
C PHE A 32 14.89 10.73 13.76
N GLN A 33 15.22 9.44 13.75
CA GLN A 33 14.42 8.41 14.41
C GLN A 33 14.51 8.53 15.93
N ARG A 34 15.69 8.87 16.47
CA ARG A 34 15.89 9.16 17.91
C ARG A 34 15.01 10.33 18.34
N GLU A 35 14.99 11.40 17.55
CA GLU A 35 14.12 12.56 17.82
C GLU A 35 12.64 12.17 17.83
N ILE A 36 12.19 11.43 16.82
CA ILE A 36 10.81 10.93 16.75
C ILE A 36 10.50 10.07 17.98
N ILE A 37 11.35 9.10 18.32
CA ILE A 37 11.12 8.20 19.45
C ILE A 37 11.07 9.01 20.77
N ARG A 38 12.00 9.93 20.98
CA ARG A 38 11.99 10.76 22.20
C ARG A 38 10.75 11.62 22.30
N ASP A 39 10.25 12.14 21.18
CA ASP A 39 9.00 12.91 21.16
C ASP A 39 7.78 12.02 21.42
N VAL A 40 7.64 10.88 20.72
CA VAL A 40 6.55 9.89 20.94
C VAL A 40 6.46 9.49 22.41
N TYR A 41 7.60 9.28 23.07
CA TYR A 41 7.67 8.79 24.45
C TYR A 41 7.94 9.89 25.48
N LYS A 42 7.64 11.15 25.16
CA LYS A 42 7.65 12.22 26.16
C LYS A 42 6.76 11.88 27.35
N THR A 43 7.22 12.22 28.55
CA THR A 43 6.48 11.96 29.79
C THR A 43 6.19 13.24 30.55
N ASP A 44 5.13 13.17 31.36
CA ASP A 44 4.80 14.18 32.36
C ASP A 44 5.74 14.08 33.59
N GLU A 45 5.51 14.94 34.58
CA GLU A 45 6.25 14.97 35.85
C GLU A 45 6.15 13.64 36.64
N ASN A 46 5.11 12.84 36.39
CA ASN A 46 4.88 11.56 37.05
C ASN A 46 5.43 10.36 36.23
N GLY A 47 6.15 10.63 35.15
CA GLY A 47 6.73 9.61 34.26
C GLY A 47 5.69 8.93 33.36
N ARG A 48 4.49 9.49 33.20
CA ARG A 48 3.45 8.98 32.28
C ARG A 48 3.59 9.58 30.90
N ARG A 49 3.41 8.77 29.87
CA ARG A 49 3.41 9.26 28.49
C ARG A 49 2.41 10.39 28.31
N LEU A 50 2.86 11.49 27.71
CA LEU A 50 1.99 12.61 27.36
C LEU A 50 1.07 12.22 26.20
N HIS A 51 1.65 11.70 25.13
CA HIS A 51 0.89 11.42 23.89
C HIS A 51 0.04 10.15 24.01
N ARG A 52 -1.21 10.28 23.63
CA ARG A 52 -2.19 9.19 23.44
C ARG A 52 -2.38 8.87 21.96
N THR A 53 -2.24 9.87 21.14
CA THR A 53 -2.25 9.78 19.67
C THR A 53 -1.00 10.48 19.14
N TYR A 54 -0.36 9.87 18.17
CA TYR A 54 0.80 10.47 17.51
C TYR A 54 0.66 10.34 16.01
N LEU A 55 0.67 11.47 15.28
CA LEU A 55 0.69 11.51 13.82
C LEU A 55 2.11 11.73 13.33
N LEU A 56 2.65 10.74 12.62
CA LEU A 56 3.94 10.79 11.96
C LEU A 56 3.77 10.81 10.43
N GLY A 57 4.08 11.94 9.82
CA GLY A 57 4.14 12.09 8.37
C GLY A 57 5.56 12.03 7.84
N LEU A 58 5.86 11.06 6.98
CA LEU A 58 7.17 10.90 6.34
C LEU A 58 6.98 10.59 4.86
N PRO A 59 7.84 11.09 3.95
CA PRO A 59 7.86 10.65 2.57
C PRO A 59 8.06 9.13 2.45
N ARG A 60 7.74 8.56 1.32
CA ARG A 60 8.05 7.14 1.04
C ARG A 60 9.55 6.88 1.10
N LYS A 61 9.91 5.65 1.49
CA LYS A 61 11.31 5.19 1.62
C LYS A 61 12.10 5.86 2.77
N ASN A 62 11.43 6.46 3.75
CA ASN A 62 12.05 6.96 4.99
C ASN A 62 11.82 6.01 6.19
N ALA A 63 11.74 4.70 5.94
CA ALA A 63 11.66 3.63 6.95
C ALA A 63 10.49 3.73 7.95
N LYS A 64 9.34 4.34 7.56
CA LYS A 64 8.13 4.45 8.42
C LYS A 64 7.70 3.11 9.02
N THR A 65 7.49 2.12 8.16
CA THR A 65 6.98 0.79 8.53
C THR A 65 7.98 0.05 9.41
N THR A 66 9.28 0.17 9.11
CA THR A 66 10.36 -0.45 9.91
C THR A 66 10.42 0.15 11.31
N LEU A 67 10.34 1.49 11.43
CA LEU A 67 10.29 2.16 12.73
C LEU A 67 9.04 1.75 13.52
N ALA A 68 7.87 1.77 12.88
CA ALA A 68 6.62 1.34 13.52
C ALA A 68 6.67 -0.12 13.99
N ALA A 69 7.27 -1.02 13.19
CA ALA A 69 7.47 -2.41 13.57
C ALA A 69 8.37 -2.54 14.80
N ALA A 70 9.49 -1.80 14.85
CA ALA A 70 10.39 -1.80 15.99
C ALA A 70 9.69 -1.32 17.29
N LEU A 71 8.89 -0.25 17.20
CA LEU A 71 8.05 0.20 18.31
C LEU A 71 7.00 -0.83 18.70
N GLY A 72 6.41 -1.54 17.72
CA GLY A 72 5.47 -2.63 17.96
C GLY A 72 6.10 -3.80 18.72
N VAL A 73 7.36 -4.17 18.44
CA VAL A 73 8.10 -5.19 19.19
C VAL A 73 8.34 -4.72 20.62
N PHE A 74 8.76 -3.45 20.80
CA PHE A 74 8.94 -2.88 22.15
C PHE A 74 7.65 -2.96 22.97
N HIS A 75 6.52 -2.54 22.40
CA HIS A 75 5.22 -2.58 23.09
C HIS A 75 4.73 -3.99 23.39
N LEU A 76 5.08 -4.97 22.56
CA LEU A 76 4.73 -6.36 22.79
C LEU A 76 5.53 -6.97 23.97
N VAL A 77 6.84 -6.67 24.05
CA VAL A 77 7.77 -7.42 24.90
C VAL A 77 8.22 -6.62 26.11
N ALA A 78 8.53 -5.33 25.96
CA ALA A 78 9.28 -4.54 26.92
C ALA A 78 8.51 -3.38 27.56
N ASP A 79 7.38 -2.95 27.01
CA ASP A 79 6.57 -1.89 27.60
C ASP A 79 5.91 -2.35 28.90
N GLN A 80 6.33 -1.77 30.01
CA GLN A 80 5.85 -2.11 31.35
C GLN A 80 4.57 -1.36 31.74
N ALA A 81 4.01 -0.53 30.88
CA ALA A 81 2.78 0.23 31.17
C ALA A 81 1.56 -0.67 31.37
N ASP A 82 1.55 -1.84 30.71
CA ASP A 82 0.48 -2.85 30.77
C ASP A 82 1.05 -4.26 31.03
N LYS A 83 0.37 -5.04 31.90
CA LYS A 83 0.82 -6.40 32.23
C LYS A 83 0.61 -7.43 31.12
N ALA A 84 -0.41 -7.22 30.29
CA ALA A 84 -0.73 -8.05 29.13
C ALA A 84 -1.03 -7.09 27.96
N PRO A 85 0.01 -6.58 27.28
CA PRO A 85 -0.17 -5.61 26.21
C PRO A 85 -0.89 -6.23 25.02
N VAL A 86 -1.74 -5.44 24.39
CA VAL A 86 -2.38 -5.79 23.11
C VAL A 86 -1.92 -4.78 22.08
N ALA A 87 -0.98 -5.19 21.25
CA ALA A 87 -0.48 -4.39 20.16
C ALA A 87 -1.21 -4.76 18.85
N ILE A 88 -1.55 -3.76 18.06
CA ILE A 88 -2.34 -3.91 16.82
C ILE A 88 -1.65 -3.16 15.67
N ALA A 89 -1.42 -3.87 14.56
CA ALA A 89 -1.17 -3.27 13.26
C ALA A 89 -2.51 -3.14 12.51
N ALA A 90 -2.87 -1.92 12.14
CA ALA A 90 -4.12 -1.59 11.47
C ALA A 90 -3.86 -0.84 10.16
N ALA A 91 -4.65 -1.13 9.12
CA ALA A 91 -4.62 -0.38 7.87
C ALA A 91 -5.99 -0.43 7.17
N GLY A 92 -6.14 0.31 6.07
CA GLY A 92 -7.36 0.31 5.26
C GLY A 92 -7.71 -1.08 4.73
N ASP A 93 -6.72 -1.87 4.37
CA ASP A 93 -6.88 -3.27 3.96
C ASP A 93 -5.94 -4.21 4.75
N ARG A 94 -6.23 -5.52 4.65
CA ARG A 94 -5.50 -6.54 5.40
C ARG A 94 -4.06 -6.74 4.93
N GLN A 95 -3.77 -6.52 3.66
CA GLN A 95 -2.41 -6.71 3.12
C GLN A 95 -1.49 -5.60 3.61
N GLN A 96 -1.96 -4.35 3.60
CA GLN A 96 -1.21 -3.22 4.15
C GLN A 96 -0.93 -3.40 5.65
N ALA A 97 -1.94 -3.79 6.43
CA ALA A 97 -1.75 -4.05 7.86
C ALA A 97 -0.74 -5.20 8.11
N ARG A 98 -0.62 -6.16 7.19
CA ARG A 98 0.38 -7.24 7.27
C ARG A 98 1.80 -6.77 7.08
N LEU A 99 2.06 -5.68 6.39
CA LEU A 99 3.44 -5.19 6.20
C LEU A 99 4.12 -4.91 7.53
N VAL A 100 3.46 -4.20 8.44
CA VAL A 100 3.98 -3.97 9.79
C VAL A 100 4.10 -5.29 10.57
N PHE A 101 3.11 -6.16 10.48
CA PHE A 101 3.10 -7.44 11.16
C PHE A 101 4.24 -8.37 10.69
N ASP A 102 4.44 -8.47 9.38
CA ASP A 102 5.50 -9.31 8.81
C ASP A 102 6.88 -8.78 9.16
N GLU A 103 7.04 -7.47 9.25
CA GLU A 103 8.28 -6.85 9.72
C GLU A 103 8.53 -7.13 11.22
N VAL A 104 7.50 -7.03 12.08
CA VAL A 104 7.57 -7.45 13.49
C VAL A 104 7.95 -8.92 13.61
N ARG A 105 7.28 -9.79 12.84
CA ARG A 105 7.58 -11.23 12.82
C ARG A 105 9.03 -11.48 12.44
N ARG A 106 9.53 -10.79 11.41
CA ARG A 106 10.91 -10.92 10.97
C ARG A 106 11.90 -10.48 12.06
N MET A 107 11.70 -9.29 12.67
CA MET A 107 12.56 -8.79 13.75
C MET A 107 12.64 -9.78 14.91
N ILE A 108 11.50 -10.34 15.33
CA ILE A 108 11.46 -11.34 16.39
C ILE A 108 12.21 -12.61 15.97
N SER A 109 11.99 -13.12 14.77
CA SER A 109 12.61 -14.36 14.29
C SER A 109 14.13 -14.24 14.12
N MET A 110 14.65 -13.04 13.90
CA MET A 110 16.08 -12.77 13.73
C MET A 110 16.81 -12.51 15.04
N SER A 111 16.10 -12.27 16.14
CA SER A 111 16.65 -12.07 17.47
C SER A 111 16.50 -13.34 18.31
N PRO A 112 17.58 -14.05 18.67
CA PRO A 112 17.49 -15.27 19.48
C PRO A 112 16.73 -15.06 20.78
N ASP A 113 17.00 -13.96 21.49
CA ASP A 113 16.37 -13.65 22.77
C ASP A 113 14.85 -13.42 22.62
N LEU A 114 14.43 -12.75 21.55
CA LEU A 114 13.00 -12.52 21.28
C LEU A 114 12.31 -13.77 20.76
N ALA A 115 12.99 -14.59 19.96
CA ALA A 115 12.46 -15.86 19.44
C ALA A 115 12.22 -16.87 20.57
N GLU A 116 13.02 -16.85 21.66
CA GLU A 116 12.82 -17.70 22.83
C GLU A 116 11.54 -17.36 23.60
N VAL A 117 11.14 -16.08 23.60
CA VAL A 117 10.03 -15.59 24.44
C VAL A 117 8.77 -15.28 23.68
N CYS A 118 8.78 -15.40 22.34
CA CYS A 118 7.63 -15.08 21.49
C CYS A 118 7.23 -16.26 20.59
N ASP A 119 5.96 -16.65 20.66
CA ASP A 119 5.37 -17.61 19.73
C ASP A 119 4.75 -16.88 18.54
N VAL A 120 5.21 -17.22 17.35
CA VAL A 120 4.79 -16.57 16.09
C VAL A 120 3.79 -17.45 15.35
N TYR A 121 2.55 -16.96 15.21
CA TYR A 121 1.48 -17.61 14.44
C TYR A 121 1.21 -16.83 13.14
N ARG A 122 0.34 -17.35 12.30
CA ARG A 122 0.01 -16.75 10.99
C ARG A 122 -0.55 -15.32 11.08
N SER A 123 -1.31 -14.98 12.11
CA SER A 123 -1.99 -13.69 12.27
C SER A 123 -1.88 -13.09 13.67
N GLU A 124 -1.12 -13.71 14.53
CA GLU A 124 -0.91 -13.28 15.90
C GLU A 124 0.51 -13.65 16.34
N ILE A 125 1.11 -12.83 17.16
CA ILE A 125 2.33 -13.12 17.90
C ILE A 125 2.01 -13.03 19.38
N ARG A 126 2.48 -13.98 20.18
CA ARG A 126 2.27 -14.01 21.64
C ARG A 126 3.61 -13.91 22.35
N CYS A 127 3.67 -13.03 23.33
CA CYS A 127 4.81 -12.94 24.22
C CYS A 127 4.53 -13.75 25.49
N ASN A 128 5.36 -14.75 25.76
CA ASN A 128 5.22 -15.65 26.92
C ASN A 128 5.66 -15.02 28.24
N LEU A 129 6.46 -13.94 28.19
CA LEU A 129 6.92 -13.24 29.40
C LEU A 129 5.80 -12.47 30.10
N ASN A 130 4.89 -11.87 29.36
CA ASN A 130 3.89 -10.95 29.88
C ASN A 130 2.46 -11.25 29.44
N GLY A 131 2.25 -12.31 28.61
CA GLY A 131 0.96 -12.63 28.03
C GLY A 131 0.49 -11.66 26.95
N GLY A 132 1.39 -10.81 26.45
CA GLY A 132 1.12 -9.85 25.40
C GLY A 132 0.78 -10.48 24.05
N THR A 133 0.04 -9.77 23.22
CA THR A 133 -0.31 -10.22 21.86
C THR A 133 -0.11 -9.10 20.86
N PHE A 134 0.37 -9.46 19.65
CA PHE A 134 0.42 -8.58 18.50
C PHE A 134 -0.46 -9.14 17.39
N ARG A 135 -1.37 -8.33 16.84
CA ARG A 135 -2.40 -8.77 15.86
C ARG A 135 -2.53 -7.80 14.70
N VAL A 136 -3.11 -8.33 13.60
CA VAL A 136 -3.47 -7.55 12.40
C VAL A 136 -4.97 -7.30 12.39
N VAL A 137 -5.37 -6.04 12.16
CA VAL A 137 -6.77 -5.63 11.99
C VAL A 137 -6.89 -4.77 10.73
N SER A 138 -7.97 -4.96 9.96
CA SER A 138 -8.27 -4.14 8.79
C SER A 138 -9.70 -3.61 8.83
N ALA A 139 -9.94 -2.51 8.12
CA ALA A 139 -11.27 -1.91 8.02
C ALA A 139 -12.31 -2.87 7.38
N ASP A 140 -11.86 -3.75 6.47
CA ASP A 140 -12.72 -4.73 5.79
C ASP A 140 -13.24 -5.85 6.70
N ALA A 141 -12.60 -6.09 7.86
CA ALA A 141 -12.97 -7.20 8.77
C ALA A 141 -14.20 -6.93 9.65
N GLY A 142 -14.90 -5.82 9.42
CA GLY A 142 -15.94 -5.31 10.30
C GLY A 142 -15.35 -4.78 11.61
N LEU A 143 -15.94 -3.74 12.15
CA LEU A 143 -15.53 -3.15 13.43
C LEU A 143 -15.59 -4.22 14.52
N GLN A 144 -14.44 -4.75 14.90
CA GLN A 144 -14.34 -5.68 16.02
C GLN A 144 -14.56 -4.90 17.32
N GLN A 145 -15.82 -4.77 17.70
CA GLN A 145 -16.19 -4.20 19.01
C GLN A 145 -15.61 -5.09 20.11
N GLY A 146 -14.95 -4.47 21.08
CA GLY A 146 -14.39 -5.18 22.25
C GLY A 146 -12.86 -5.32 22.25
N LEU A 147 -12.14 -4.77 21.26
CA LEU A 147 -10.70 -4.64 21.34
C LEU A 147 -10.32 -3.60 22.38
N ASN A 148 -9.31 -3.92 23.20
CA ASN A 148 -8.74 -3.01 24.20
C ASN A 148 -7.23 -2.93 24.01
N PRO A 149 -6.77 -2.23 22.93
CA PRO A 149 -5.35 -2.16 22.62
C PRO A 149 -4.59 -1.26 23.59
N SER A 150 -3.34 -1.64 23.88
CA SER A 150 -2.37 -0.81 24.58
C SER A 150 -1.53 0.01 23.59
N TRP A 151 -1.34 -0.54 22.40
CA TRP A 151 -0.64 0.12 21.30
C TRP A 151 -1.30 -0.20 19.95
N VAL A 152 -1.43 0.81 19.12
CA VAL A 152 -1.97 0.70 17.76
C VAL A 152 -1.03 1.42 16.80
N CYS A 153 -0.69 0.77 15.69
CA CYS A 153 -0.15 1.44 14.51
C CYS A 153 -1.20 1.43 13.41
N VAL A 154 -1.61 2.61 12.96
CA VAL A 154 -2.46 2.77 11.77
C VAL A 154 -1.56 3.20 10.63
N ASP A 155 -1.30 2.27 9.70
CA ASP A 155 -0.41 2.51 8.56
C ASP A 155 -1.18 3.02 7.34
N GLU A 156 -0.48 3.83 6.53
CA GLU A 156 -0.96 4.45 5.30
C GLU A 156 -2.36 5.09 5.46
N TYR A 157 -2.51 5.93 6.51
CA TYR A 157 -3.81 6.50 6.88
C TYR A 157 -4.43 7.37 5.78
N HIS A 158 -3.62 7.85 4.82
CA HIS A 158 -4.11 8.61 3.65
C HIS A 158 -5.08 7.82 2.74
N VAL A 159 -5.09 6.49 2.80
CA VAL A 159 -6.03 5.66 2.02
C VAL A 159 -7.33 5.36 2.76
N HIS A 160 -7.44 5.71 4.04
CA HIS A 160 -8.64 5.50 4.83
C HIS A 160 -9.75 6.47 4.41
N LYS A 161 -10.93 5.93 4.14
CA LYS A 161 -12.10 6.72 3.69
C LYS A 161 -12.91 7.28 4.83
N THR A 162 -12.94 6.57 5.96
CA THR A 162 -13.68 6.94 7.16
C THR A 162 -12.78 6.82 8.38
N LYS A 163 -13.20 7.45 9.49
CA LYS A 163 -12.51 7.35 10.78
C LYS A 163 -12.89 6.10 11.57
N ASP A 164 -13.85 5.30 11.11
CA ASP A 164 -14.49 4.25 11.91
C ASP A 164 -13.48 3.29 12.55
N LEU A 165 -12.47 2.83 11.78
CA LEU A 165 -11.43 1.96 12.33
C LEU A 165 -10.56 2.68 13.36
N PHE A 166 -10.13 3.90 13.06
CA PHE A 166 -9.33 4.72 13.96
C PHE A 166 -10.07 5.00 15.26
N ASP A 167 -11.34 5.44 15.17
CA ASP A 167 -12.19 5.73 16.32
C ASP A 167 -12.46 4.47 17.17
N ALA A 168 -12.74 3.34 16.54
CA ALA A 168 -12.94 2.08 17.23
C ALA A 168 -11.72 1.64 18.05
N LEU A 169 -10.52 1.80 17.49
CA LEU A 169 -9.27 1.41 18.15
C LEU A 169 -8.85 2.40 19.23
N THR A 170 -9.00 3.70 19.01
CA THR A 170 -8.67 4.75 20.00
C THR A 170 -9.66 4.74 21.17
N LEU A 171 -10.97 4.68 20.92
CA LEU A 171 -11.98 4.61 21.97
C LEU A 171 -11.92 3.28 22.72
N GLY A 172 -11.59 2.18 22.02
CA GLY A 172 -11.44 0.86 22.64
C GLY A 172 -10.29 0.79 23.65
N SER A 173 -9.31 1.68 23.59
CA SER A 173 -8.14 1.72 24.49
C SER A 173 -8.38 2.45 25.82
N ALA A 174 -9.58 2.96 26.07
CA ALA A 174 -9.87 3.88 27.16
C ALA A 174 -9.58 3.33 28.59
N THR A 175 -9.55 2.01 28.76
CA THR A 175 -9.26 1.36 30.06
C THR A 175 -7.77 1.04 30.25
N ARG A 176 -6.91 1.28 29.27
CA ARG A 176 -5.48 1.10 29.39
C ARG A 176 -4.82 2.24 30.15
N ALA A 177 -3.76 1.94 30.88
CA ALA A 177 -3.09 2.96 31.71
C ALA A 177 -2.42 4.04 30.85
N GLN A 178 -1.71 3.63 29.80
CA GLN A 178 -0.94 4.52 28.91
C GLN A 178 -1.03 4.06 27.44
N PRO A 179 -2.25 4.02 26.85
CA PRO A 179 -2.41 3.59 25.47
C PRO A 179 -1.77 4.60 24.53
N LEU A 180 -1.27 4.09 23.40
CA LEU A 180 -0.69 4.91 22.34
C LEU A 180 -1.22 4.44 20.97
N THR A 181 -1.85 5.36 20.23
CA THR A 181 -2.20 5.17 18.83
C THR A 181 -1.23 5.96 17.97
N MET A 182 -0.41 5.27 17.22
CA MET A 182 0.54 5.84 16.26
C MET A 182 -0.06 5.77 14.86
N VAL A 183 -0.24 6.90 14.21
CA VAL A 183 -0.68 7.02 12.82
C VAL A 183 0.53 7.35 11.98
N ILE A 184 0.86 6.50 11.02
CA ILE A 184 1.96 6.72 10.09
C ILE A 184 1.42 6.87 8.68
N SER A 185 1.84 7.89 7.95
CA SER A 185 1.33 8.14 6.61
C SER A 185 2.28 8.99 5.76
N THR A 186 2.03 8.99 4.47
CA THR A 186 2.42 10.07 3.56
C THR A 186 1.24 11.03 3.39
N ALA A 187 1.50 12.23 2.81
CA ALA A 187 0.46 13.17 2.44
C ALA A 187 -0.59 12.55 1.52
N GLY A 188 -1.81 13.05 1.65
CA GLY A 188 -2.93 12.70 0.80
C GLY A 188 -3.19 13.72 -0.31
N PHE A 189 -4.37 13.61 -0.91
CA PHE A 189 -4.87 14.54 -1.94
C PHE A 189 -5.93 15.50 -1.42
N ASP A 190 -6.50 15.19 -0.26
CA ASP A 190 -7.67 15.87 0.26
C ASP A 190 -7.50 16.20 1.74
N LEU A 191 -7.44 17.48 2.04
CA LEU A 191 -7.36 17.95 3.42
C LEU A 191 -8.67 17.71 4.21
N GLU A 192 -9.78 17.39 3.53
CA GLU A 192 -11.05 17.02 4.19
C GLU A 192 -11.12 15.50 4.48
N SER A 193 -10.10 14.73 4.06
CA SER A 193 -9.99 13.31 4.40
C SER A 193 -9.73 13.09 5.89
N PRO A 194 -9.92 11.86 6.42
CA PRO A 194 -9.55 11.53 7.79
C PRO A 194 -8.11 11.89 8.17
N LEU A 195 -7.15 11.66 7.25
CA LEU A 195 -5.77 12.11 7.46
C LEU A 195 -5.66 13.63 7.44
N GLY A 196 -6.33 14.31 6.50
CA GLY A 196 -6.29 15.76 6.41
C GLY A 196 -6.80 16.44 7.67
N GLU A 197 -7.83 15.88 8.30
CA GLU A 197 -8.33 16.40 9.58
C GLU A 197 -7.30 16.25 10.72
N LEU A 198 -6.63 15.08 10.82
CA LEU A 198 -5.56 14.89 11.82
C LEU A 198 -4.35 15.78 11.54
N TYR A 199 -4.00 15.93 10.27
CA TYR A 199 -2.92 16.83 9.85
C TYR A 199 -3.21 18.27 10.26
N ARG A 200 -4.38 18.81 9.89
CA ARG A 200 -4.79 20.18 10.31
C ARG A 200 -4.81 20.33 11.83
N TYR A 201 -5.28 19.32 12.55
CA TYR A 201 -5.25 19.31 14.00
C TYR A 201 -3.81 19.41 14.55
N GLY A 202 -2.91 18.61 14.00
CA GLY A 202 -1.47 18.65 14.35
C GLY A 202 -0.83 20.01 14.03
N ARG A 203 -1.14 20.60 12.87
CA ARG A 203 -0.66 21.93 12.49
C ARG A 203 -1.15 23.03 13.45
N GLN A 204 -2.41 22.98 13.88
CA GLN A 204 -2.94 23.91 14.87
C GLN A 204 -2.23 23.81 16.22
N ILE A 205 -1.79 22.61 16.61
CA ILE A 205 -0.98 22.41 17.83
C ILE A 205 0.43 22.98 17.63
N GLU A 206 1.07 22.67 16.51
CA GLU A 206 2.41 23.12 16.18
C GLU A 206 2.50 24.65 16.10
N THR A 207 1.48 25.31 15.56
CA THR A 207 1.40 26.78 15.49
C THR A 207 0.94 27.44 16.80
N GLY A 208 0.56 26.65 17.81
CA GLY A 208 0.05 27.15 19.08
C GLY A 208 -1.40 27.66 19.06
N GLU A 209 -2.09 27.48 17.95
CA GLU A 209 -3.54 27.82 17.83
C GLU A 209 -4.39 26.92 18.74
N LYS A 210 -3.92 25.69 18.96
CA LYS A 210 -4.57 24.70 19.83
C LYS A 210 -3.55 24.10 20.84
N VAL A 211 -4.02 23.81 22.03
CA VAL A 211 -3.22 23.16 23.07
C VAL A 211 -3.82 21.81 23.40
N ASP A 212 -3.14 20.75 23.01
CA ASP A 212 -3.47 19.38 23.38
C ASP A 212 -2.16 18.57 23.56
N PRO A 213 -1.65 18.44 24.77
CA PRO A 213 -0.42 17.70 25.04
C PRO A 213 -0.58 16.18 24.81
N SER A 214 -1.81 15.69 24.67
CA SER A 214 -2.05 14.27 24.41
C SER A 214 -1.92 13.88 22.93
N PHE A 215 -1.84 14.87 22.04
CA PHE A 215 -1.63 14.65 20.61
C PHE A 215 -0.23 15.07 20.19
N GLY A 216 0.58 14.09 19.77
CA GLY A 216 1.90 14.33 19.18
C GLY A 216 1.83 14.47 17.66
N PHE A 217 2.68 15.33 17.12
CA PHE A 217 2.69 15.61 15.68
C PHE A 217 4.11 15.83 15.19
N THR A 218 4.52 15.06 14.19
CA THR A 218 5.75 15.28 13.43
C THR A 218 5.47 15.08 11.95
N TRP A 219 5.79 16.08 11.15
CA TRP A 219 5.57 16.05 9.71
C TRP A 219 6.80 16.49 8.95
N TYR A 220 7.44 15.56 8.25
CA TYR A 220 8.53 15.85 7.33
C TYR A 220 7.97 16.08 5.94
N GLY A 221 7.85 17.32 5.55
CA GLY A 221 7.28 17.76 4.28
C GLY A 221 7.10 19.27 4.25
N PRO A 222 6.67 19.85 3.12
CA PRO A 222 6.42 21.28 3.03
C PRO A 222 5.30 21.72 3.97
N GLY A 223 5.42 22.93 4.48
CA GLY A 223 4.35 23.63 5.21
C GLY A 223 3.18 23.97 4.28
N ASP A 224 2.02 24.33 4.87
CA ASP A 224 0.79 24.60 4.11
C ASP A 224 0.94 25.75 3.10
N ASP A 225 1.72 26.77 3.46
CA ASP A 225 1.97 27.98 2.64
C ASP A 225 3.43 28.02 2.14
N GLU A 226 4.17 26.92 2.25
CA GLU A 226 5.55 26.86 1.79
C GLU A 226 5.61 26.69 0.27
N ASP A 227 6.10 27.75 -0.40
CA ASP A 227 6.38 27.70 -1.83
C ASP A 227 7.77 27.04 -2.06
N PHE A 228 7.81 25.98 -2.85
CA PHE A 228 9.03 25.27 -3.18
C PHE A 228 8.94 24.66 -4.58
N ASP A 229 10.06 24.52 -5.23
CA ASP A 229 10.17 23.79 -6.50
C ASP A 229 10.39 22.29 -6.20
N PRO A 230 9.48 21.40 -6.61
CA PRO A 230 9.67 19.95 -6.46
C PRO A 230 10.92 19.41 -7.16
N ALA A 231 11.48 20.13 -8.12
CA ALA A 231 12.74 19.77 -8.80
C ALA A 231 13.99 20.23 -8.03
N ASP A 232 13.84 21.09 -7.04
CA ASP A 232 14.98 21.57 -6.24
C ASP A 232 15.49 20.49 -5.28
N GLN A 233 16.73 20.07 -5.48
CA GLN A 233 17.39 19.05 -4.66
C GLN A 233 17.57 19.47 -3.20
N THR A 234 17.59 20.76 -2.89
CA THR A 234 17.64 21.23 -1.50
C THR A 234 16.34 20.94 -0.76
N ALA A 235 15.20 20.98 -1.45
CA ALA A 235 13.91 20.56 -0.92
C ALA A 235 13.88 19.03 -0.65
N TRP A 236 14.55 18.23 -1.47
CA TRP A 236 14.62 16.79 -1.26
C TRP A 236 15.30 16.42 0.05
N ALA A 237 16.49 16.99 0.30
CA ALA A 237 17.22 16.80 1.56
C ALA A 237 16.42 17.31 2.76
N LYS A 238 15.77 18.49 2.63
CA LYS A 238 14.98 19.10 3.70
C LYS A 238 13.80 18.24 4.15
N PHE A 239 13.08 17.62 3.21
CA PHE A 239 11.87 16.87 3.50
C PHE A 239 12.09 15.37 3.73
N ASN A 240 13.27 14.84 3.40
CA ASN A 240 13.61 13.43 3.57
C ASN A 240 14.68 13.24 4.64
N PRO A 241 14.30 12.96 5.88
CA PRO A 241 15.28 12.85 6.96
C PRO A 241 16.22 11.65 6.81
N ALA A 242 15.89 10.66 5.95
CA ALA A 242 16.80 9.57 5.58
C ALA A 242 17.79 9.94 4.46
N TRP A 243 17.82 11.20 4.05
CA TRP A 243 18.81 11.72 3.11
C TRP A 243 20.22 11.50 3.66
N ASP A 244 21.16 11.17 2.80
CA ASP A 244 22.55 10.83 3.15
C ASP A 244 22.75 9.57 4.02
N HIS A 245 21.65 8.86 4.40
CA HIS A 245 21.75 7.57 5.08
C HIS A 245 21.53 6.40 4.12
N PHE A 246 20.33 6.27 3.59
CA PHE A 246 19.99 5.20 2.66
C PHE A 246 19.15 5.66 1.46
N LEU A 247 18.71 6.92 1.43
CA LEU A 247 18.16 7.53 0.23
C LEU A 247 19.30 8.07 -0.63
N GLN A 248 19.37 7.59 -1.87
CA GLN A 248 20.41 7.98 -2.81
C GLN A 248 19.89 9.08 -3.74
N LYS A 249 20.76 10.05 -4.02
CA LYS A 249 20.46 11.19 -4.88
C LYS A 249 20.02 10.74 -6.27
N GLU A 250 20.74 9.78 -6.86
CA GLU A 250 20.50 9.26 -8.20
C GLU A 250 19.11 8.61 -8.31
N GLU A 251 18.65 7.97 -7.25
CA GLU A 251 17.32 7.39 -7.22
C GLU A 251 16.24 8.47 -7.21
N MET A 252 16.45 9.54 -6.42
CA MET A 252 15.54 10.68 -6.39
C MET A 252 15.50 11.44 -7.71
N GLU A 253 16.65 11.65 -8.38
CA GLU A 253 16.74 12.23 -9.71
C GLU A 253 15.98 11.39 -10.73
N SER A 254 16.21 10.08 -10.71
CA SER A 254 15.48 9.14 -11.57
C SER A 254 13.97 9.17 -11.31
N ALA A 255 13.55 9.20 -10.04
CA ALA A 255 12.14 9.30 -9.68
C ALA A 255 11.52 10.63 -10.13
N GLN A 256 12.20 11.74 -9.96
CA GLN A 256 11.74 13.06 -10.37
C GLN A 256 11.51 13.16 -11.88
N LEU A 257 12.44 12.62 -12.69
CA LEU A 257 12.32 12.60 -14.15
C LEU A 257 11.18 11.72 -14.67
N ARG A 258 10.82 10.66 -13.93
CA ARG A 258 9.85 9.66 -14.36
C ARG A 258 8.47 9.81 -13.71
N THR A 259 8.36 10.59 -12.65
CA THR A 259 7.11 10.73 -11.89
C THR A 259 6.47 12.08 -12.21
N HIS A 260 5.14 12.08 -12.37
CA HIS A 260 4.43 13.34 -12.48
C HIS A 260 4.68 14.19 -11.22
N GLU A 261 4.84 15.50 -11.40
CA GLU A 261 5.22 16.46 -10.35
C GLU A 261 4.35 16.33 -9.08
N ALA A 262 3.02 16.23 -9.22
CA ALA A 262 2.13 16.09 -8.07
C ALA A 262 2.32 14.74 -7.34
N ALA A 263 2.57 13.64 -8.06
CA ALA A 263 2.85 12.35 -7.46
C ALA A 263 4.24 12.33 -6.79
N PHE A 264 5.24 12.94 -7.41
CA PHE A 264 6.56 13.13 -6.82
C PHE A 264 6.47 13.96 -5.54
N THR A 265 5.80 15.12 -5.60
CA THR A 265 5.56 16.00 -4.45
C THR A 265 4.91 15.24 -3.30
N ARG A 266 3.87 14.46 -3.57
CA ARG A 266 3.16 13.72 -2.54
C ARG A 266 3.97 12.57 -1.96
N TYR A 267 4.53 11.71 -2.79
CA TYR A 267 5.17 10.49 -2.32
C TYR A 267 6.61 10.68 -1.88
N ARG A 268 7.35 11.57 -2.55
CA ARG A 268 8.78 11.76 -2.31
C ARG A 268 9.11 12.98 -1.45
N LEU A 269 8.19 13.94 -1.36
CA LEU A 269 8.38 15.17 -0.57
C LEU A 269 7.30 15.33 0.51
N ASN A 270 6.32 14.43 0.58
CA ASN A 270 5.24 14.44 1.56
C ASN A 270 4.39 15.73 1.55
N GLY A 271 4.27 16.34 0.36
CA GLY A 271 3.48 17.55 0.15
C GLY A 271 2.04 17.23 -0.25
N TRP A 272 1.07 17.99 0.25
CA TRP A 272 -0.33 17.89 -0.15
C TRP A 272 -0.53 18.44 -1.55
N THR A 273 -1.26 17.72 -2.40
CA THR A 273 -1.49 18.12 -3.81
C THR A 273 -2.97 18.11 -4.17
N LYS A 274 -3.38 18.98 -5.09
CA LYS A 274 -4.80 19.19 -5.45
C LYS A 274 -5.14 18.88 -6.92
N SER A 275 -4.27 18.28 -7.74
CA SER A 275 -4.49 18.27 -9.20
C SER A 275 -4.89 16.93 -9.79
N GLU A 276 -5.74 16.96 -10.83
CA GLU A 276 -5.96 15.88 -11.78
C GLU A 276 -4.70 15.73 -12.66
N THR A 277 -4.05 14.56 -12.62
CA THR A 277 -2.77 14.35 -13.29
C THR A 277 -2.74 13.08 -14.10
N ALA A 278 -1.90 13.03 -15.13
CA ALA A 278 -1.58 11.79 -15.81
C ALA A 278 -1.19 10.72 -14.79
N TRP A 279 -1.66 9.49 -14.97
CA TRP A 279 -1.43 8.43 -14.00
C TRP A 279 0.05 8.08 -13.84
N LEU A 280 0.75 7.90 -14.97
CA LEU A 280 2.16 7.59 -15.00
C LEU A 280 2.96 8.73 -15.66
N PRO A 281 4.21 8.93 -15.25
CA PRO A 281 5.11 9.82 -15.96
C PRO A 281 5.42 9.28 -17.34
N SER A 282 5.69 10.19 -18.27
CA SER A 282 6.06 9.84 -19.65
C SER A 282 7.32 8.94 -19.66
N GLY A 283 7.25 7.85 -20.41
CA GLY A 283 8.38 6.93 -20.60
C GLY A 283 8.56 5.87 -19.51
N VAL A 284 7.93 5.98 -18.35
CA VAL A 284 8.12 5.02 -17.26
C VAL A 284 7.64 3.63 -17.66
N PHE A 285 6.41 3.53 -18.14
CA PHE A 285 5.85 2.24 -18.55
C PHE A 285 6.55 1.70 -19.80
N GLU A 286 6.80 2.56 -20.78
CA GLU A 286 7.49 2.21 -22.02
C GLU A 286 8.85 1.55 -21.75
N ASN A 287 9.60 2.03 -20.75
CA ASN A 287 10.92 1.52 -20.40
C ASN A 287 10.90 0.14 -19.72
N LEU A 288 9.72 -0.37 -19.34
CA LEU A 288 9.53 -1.73 -18.79
C LEU A 288 9.33 -2.78 -19.88
N GLY A 289 9.38 -2.37 -21.15
CA GLY A 289 9.32 -3.26 -22.30
C GLY A 289 10.48 -4.27 -22.29
N SER A 290 10.17 -5.54 -22.54
CA SER A 290 11.15 -6.62 -22.59
C SER A 290 10.84 -7.57 -23.76
N GLU A 291 11.83 -8.39 -24.12
CA GLU A 291 11.64 -9.45 -25.12
C GLU A 291 10.95 -10.70 -24.56
N ARG A 292 10.68 -10.73 -23.26
CA ARG A 292 9.97 -11.84 -22.60
C ARG A 292 8.59 -12.02 -23.23
N ARG A 293 8.18 -13.28 -23.33
CA ARG A 293 6.83 -13.72 -23.69
C ARG A 293 6.39 -14.77 -22.66
N LEU A 294 5.09 -14.78 -22.37
CA LEU A 294 4.50 -15.82 -21.52
C LEU A 294 4.56 -17.18 -22.24
N GLU A 295 5.07 -18.16 -21.53
CA GLU A 295 5.23 -19.52 -22.04
C GLU A 295 3.93 -20.34 -21.93
N ALA A 296 3.81 -21.36 -22.77
CA ALA A 296 2.68 -22.28 -22.65
C ALA A 296 2.75 -23.04 -21.29
N GLY A 297 1.62 -23.07 -20.58
CA GLY A 297 1.53 -23.66 -19.25
C GLY A 297 1.95 -22.74 -18.11
N GLU A 298 2.45 -21.53 -18.40
CA GLU A 298 2.80 -20.55 -17.36
C GLU A 298 1.56 -20.14 -16.53
N ARG A 299 1.77 -19.97 -15.22
CA ARG A 299 0.70 -19.56 -14.29
C ARG A 299 0.37 -18.10 -14.47
N VAL A 300 -0.87 -17.80 -14.82
CA VAL A 300 -1.32 -16.44 -15.10
C VAL A 300 -2.67 -16.12 -14.45
N VAL A 301 -2.91 -14.83 -14.27
CA VAL A 301 -4.23 -14.25 -14.03
C VAL A 301 -4.62 -13.47 -15.27
N LEU A 302 -5.85 -13.66 -15.76
CA LEU A 302 -6.41 -12.87 -16.84
C LEU A 302 -7.20 -11.69 -16.27
N GLY A 303 -6.94 -10.49 -16.76
CA GLY A 303 -7.74 -9.29 -16.49
C GLY A 303 -8.55 -8.92 -17.72
N PHE A 304 -9.82 -8.63 -17.51
CA PHE A 304 -10.76 -8.30 -18.59
C PHE A 304 -11.51 -7.00 -18.29
N ASP A 305 -11.48 -6.09 -19.23
CA ASP A 305 -12.29 -4.86 -19.23
C ASP A 305 -13.02 -4.74 -20.57
N GLY A 306 -14.36 -4.75 -20.55
CA GLY A 306 -15.16 -4.90 -21.75
C GLY A 306 -16.22 -3.85 -21.94
N ALA A 307 -16.36 -3.37 -23.19
CA ALA A 307 -17.42 -2.50 -23.63
C ALA A 307 -18.11 -3.03 -24.90
N TRP A 308 -19.42 -2.81 -25.02
CA TRP A 308 -20.16 -3.28 -26.18
C TRP A 308 -20.10 -2.33 -27.38
N GLN A 309 -19.99 -1.04 -27.14
CA GLN A 309 -20.01 0.02 -28.15
C GLN A 309 -19.18 1.22 -27.72
N ASN A 310 -18.60 1.90 -28.72
CA ASN A 310 -17.85 3.16 -28.54
C ASN A 310 -16.60 3.11 -27.67
N ASP A 311 -16.32 1.99 -27.03
CA ASP A 311 -15.10 1.77 -26.26
C ASP A 311 -14.42 0.47 -26.70
N SER A 312 -13.23 0.20 -26.21
CA SER A 312 -12.53 -1.05 -26.50
C SER A 312 -12.88 -2.16 -25.50
N THR A 313 -12.66 -3.40 -25.90
CA THR A 313 -12.66 -4.56 -25.01
C THR A 313 -11.25 -5.10 -24.97
N ALA A 314 -10.74 -5.38 -23.79
CA ALA A 314 -9.35 -5.74 -23.56
C ALA A 314 -9.24 -6.99 -22.70
N LEU A 315 -8.33 -7.90 -23.08
CA LEU A 315 -7.94 -9.08 -22.31
C LEU A 315 -6.42 -9.08 -22.16
N VAL A 316 -5.94 -9.10 -20.93
CA VAL A 316 -4.50 -9.08 -20.59
C VAL A 316 -4.18 -10.24 -19.66
N ALA A 317 -3.07 -10.93 -19.91
CA ALA A 317 -2.50 -11.90 -18.98
C ALA A 317 -1.41 -11.28 -18.14
N CYS A 318 -1.37 -11.61 -16.86
CA CYS A 318 -0.31 -11.26 -15.93
C CYS A 318 0.28 -12.54 -15.32
N SER A 319 1.60 -12.75 -15.43
CA SER A 319 2.25 -13.86 -14.72
C SER A 319 2.14 -13.68 -13.21
N VAL A 320 2.01 -14.79 -12.49
CA VAL A 320 1.93 -14.78 -11.02
C VAL A 320 3.33 -14.71 -10.40
N ASP A 321 4.29 -15.39 -11.03
CA ASP A 321 5.67 -15.44 -10.55
C ASP A 321 6.43 -14.15 -10.87
N GLU A 322 7.30 -13.73 -9.97
CA GLU A 322 8.12 -12.52 -10.12
C GLU A 322 9.42 -12.77 -10.89
N PRO A 323 9.87 -11.79 -11.69
CA PRO A 323 9.20 -10.52 -11.97
C PRO A 323 7.96 -10.72 -12.83
N ARG A 324 6.85 -10.03 -12.47
CA ARG A 324 5.58 -10.16 -13.20
C ARG A 324 5.71 -9.65 -14.62
N HIS A 325 4.92 -10.27 -15.51
CA HIS A 325 4.92 -9.92 -16.92
C HIS A 325 3.50 -9.77 -17.44
N LEU A 326 3.26 -8.65 -18.14
CA LEU A 326 1.98 -8.35 -18.79
C LEU A 326 2.07 -8.65 -20.29
N GLU A 327 1.10 -9.40 -20.80
CA GLU A 327 0.96 -9.69 -22.24
C GLU A 327 -0.47 -9.45 -22.67
N VAL A 328 -0.65 -8.72 -23.79
CA VAL A 328 -1.95 -8.52 -24.42
C VAL A 328 -2.39 -9.81 -25.08
N ILE A 329 -3.53 -10.34 -24.68
CA ILE A 329 -4.12 -11.55 -25.24
C ILE A 329 -5.18 -11.20 -26.29
N GLY A 330 -5.93 -10.13 -26.06
CA GLY A 330 -6.91 -9.65 -27.03
C GLY A 330 -7.23 -8.18 -26.84
N LEU A 331 -7.44 -7.51 -27.98
CA LEU A 331 -7.91 -6.13 -28.03
C LEU A 331 -8.89 -5.95 -29.18
N TRP A 332 -10.10 -5.52 -28.86
CA TRP A 332 -11.17 -5.26 -29.82
C TRP A 332 -11.54 -3.79 -29.76
N GLU A 333 -11.00 -3.03 -30.71
CA GLU A 333 -11.24 -1.60 -30.85
C GLU A 333 -12.14 -1.34 -32.06
N LYS A 334 -12.97 -0.32 -31.95
CA LYS A 334 -13.80 0.14 -33.05
C LYS A 334 -12.93 0.67 -34.19
N PRO A 335 -12.97 0.09 -35.41
CA PRO A 335 -12.25 0.64 -36.54
C PRO A 335 -12.78 2.02 -36.94
N ASP A 336 -11.90 2.87 -37.44
CA ASP A 336 -12.26 4.19 -37.96
C ASP A 336 -13.31 4.06 -39.08
N GLY A 337 -14.30 4.93 -39.02
CA GLY A 337 -15.36 4.95 -40.03
C GLY A 337 -16.45 3.86 -39.89
N SER A 338 -16.49 3.12 -38.79
CA SER A 338 -17.47 2.04 -38.55
C SER A 338 -18.55 2.45 -37.53
N PRO A 339 -19.61 3.22 -37.91
CA PRO A 339 -20.57 3.79 -36.95
C PRO A 339 -21.37 2.71 -36.18
N HIS A 340 -21.58 1.52 -36.77
CA HIS A 340 -22.38 0.42 -36.21
C HIS A 340 -21.54 -0.72 -35.63
N TRP A 341 -20.25 -0.50 -35.40
CA TRP A 341 -19.38 -1.53 -34.83
C TRP A 341 -19.82 -1.93 -33.43
N ARG A 342 -19.74 -3.21 -33.15
CA ARG A 342 -19.96 -3.82 -31.85
C ARG A 342 -18.84 -4.83 -31.58
N THR A 343 -18.47 -4.99 -30.34
CA THR A 343 -17.51 -6.00 -29.91
C THR A 343 -18.00 -7.40 -30.32
N PRO A 344 -17.20 -8.21 -31.04
CA PRO A 344 -17.59 -9.55 -31.50
C PRO A 344 -17.48 -10.53 -30.31
N ILE A 345 -18.60 -10.71 -29.58
CA ILE A 345 -18.64 -11.48 -28.32
C ILE A 345 -18.11 -12.91 -28.50
N ASN A 346 -18.43 -13.58 -29.62
CA ASN A 346 -17.98 -14.94 -29.88
C ASN A 346 -16.46 -15.01 -30.03
N GLU A 347 -15.85 -14.07 -30.74
CA GLU A 347 -14.39 -14.00 -30.88
C GLU A 347 -13.71 -13.75 -29.51
N VAL A 348 -14.30 -12.89 -28.67
CA VAL A 348 -13.84 -12.67 -27.31
C VAL A 348 -13.87 -13.96 -26.50
N LYS A 349 -14.97 -14.73 -26.56
CA LYS A 349 -15.09 -16.04 -25.88
C LYS A 349 -14.07 -17.05 -26.40
N GLU A 350 -13.88 -17.12 -27.70
CA GLU A 350 -12.89 -17.99 -28.34
C GLU A 350 -11.48 -17.64 -27.86
N THR A 351 -11.10 -16.37 -27.85
CA THR A 351 -9.80 -15.90 -27.37
C THR A 351 -9.59 -16.21 -25.88
N ILE A 352 -10.62 -16.05 -25.04
CA ILE A 352 -10.55 -16.43 -23.62
C ILE A 352 -10.29 -17.94 -23.51
N ASN A 353 -11.03 -18.78 -24.24
CA ASN A 353 -10.86 -20.24 -24.20
C ASN A 353 -9.47 -20.68 -24.72
N GLU A 354 -8.94 -20.03 -25.76
CA GLU A 354 -7.58 -20.25 -26.25
C GLU A 354 -6.53 -19.90 -25.18
N ALA A 355 -6.73 -18.81 -24.43
CA ALA A 355 -5.85 -18.45 -23.32
C ALA A 355 -5.85 -19.53 -22.22
N PHE A 356 -7.02 -20.11 -21.90
CA PHE A 356 -7.12 -21.24 -20.94
C PHE A 356 -6.48 -22.52 -21.45
N GLN A 357 -6.42 -22.74 -22.76
CA GLN A 357 -5.69 -23.86 -23.34
C GLN A 357 -4.17 -23.66 -23.38
N ARG A 358 -3.75 -22.40 -23.54
CA ARG A 358 -2.33 -22.04 -23.64
C ARG A 358 -1.66 -21.94 -22.28
N PHE A 359 -2.34 -21.38 -21.29
CA PHE A 359 -1.78 -21.06 -19.98
C PHE A 359 -2.43 -21.87 -18.84
N THR A 360 -1.76 -21.90 -17.70
CA THR A 360 -2.39 -22.31 -16.44
C THR A 360 -3.07 -21.07 -15.83
N VAL A 361 -4.31 -20.81 -16.28
CA VAL A 361 -5.07 -19.66 -15.80
C VAL A 361 -5.63 -19.95 -14.42
N LEU A 362 -5.23 -19.18 -13.43
CA LEU A 362 -5.70 -19.30 -12.06
C LEU A 362 -7.02 -18.56 -11.84
N GLU A 363 -7.25 -17.49 -12.58
CA GLU A 363 -8.44 -16.64 -12.46
C GLU A 363 -8.63 -15.79 -13.72
N LEU A 364 -9.89 -15.62 -14.13
CA LEU A 364 -10.33 -14.58 -15.05
C LEU A 364 -11.05 -13.49 -14.24
N ALA A 365 -10.37 -12.38 -13.95
CA ALA A 365 -10.94 -11.24 -13.25
C ALA A 365 -11.54 -10.24 -14.23
N ALA A 366 -12.84 -10.02 -14.16
CA ALA A 366 -13.57 -9.26 -15.16
C ALA A 366 -14.57 -8.26 -14.57
N ASP A 367 -14.70 -7.07 -15.20
CA ASP A 367 -15.80 -6.18 -14.88
C ASP A 367 -17.12 -6.78 -15.40
N PRO A 368 -18.11 -7.04 -14.51
CA PRO A 368 -19.37 -7.66 -14.91
C PRO A 368 -20.25 -6.73 -15.77
N TRP A 369 -20.01 -5.41 -15.77
CA TRP A 369 -20.89 -4.45 -16.40
C TRP A 369 -21.10 -4.75 -17.90
N ARG A 370 -22.35 -5.10 -18.27
CA ARG A 370 -22.78 -5.54 -19.60
C ARG A 370 -22.24 -6.89 -20.08
N TRP A 371 -21.41 -7.55 -19.29
CA TRP A 371 -20.83 -8.86 -19.62
C TRP A 371 -21.32 -9.98 -18.71
N GLU A 372 -22.25 -9.68 -17.79
CA GLU A 372 -22.75 -10.61 -16.77
C GLU A 372 -23.16 -11.96 -17.37
N GLN A 373 -23.93 -11.94 -18.47
CA GLN A 373 -24.38 -13.18 -19.13
C GLN A 373 -23.20 -13.99 -19.69
N THR A 374 -22.27 -13.34 -20.39
CA THR A 374 -21.11 -14.02 -20.98
C THR A 374 -20.19 -14.58 -19.89
N LEU A 375 -19.96 -13.83 -18.82
CA LEU A 375 -19.15 -14.28 -17.69
C LEU A 375 -19.81 -15.43 -16.94
N GLN A 376 -21.13 -15.43 -16.81
CA GLN A 376 -21.88 -16.55 -16.23
C GLN A 376 -21.78 -17.79 -17.11
N GLU A 377 -21.91 -17.69 -18.43
CA GLU A 377 -21.73 -18.78 -19.36
C GLU A 377 -20.33 -19.42 -19.24
N LEU A 378 -19.27 -18.60 -19.18
CA LEU A 378 -17.90 -19.08 -18.97
C LEU A 378 -17.72 -19.75 -17.60
N SER A 379 -18.34 -19.22 -16.55
CA SER A 379 -18.35 -19.82 -15.22
C SER A 379 -19.08 -21.17 -15.19
N ASP A 380 -20.22 -21.28 -15.91
CA ASP A 380 -20.99 -22.52 -16.03
C ASP A 380 -20.23 -23.58 -16.85
N GLU A 381 -19.35 -23.16 -17.76
CA GLU A 381 -18.39 -24.01 -18.48
C GLU A 381 -17.22 -24.48 -17.58
N GLY A 382 -17.14 -23.99 -16.33
CA GLY A 382 -16.15 -24.38 -15.33
C GLY A 382 -14.89 -23.50 -15.27
N LEU A 383 -14.87 -22.36 -15.95
CA LEU A 383 -13.73 -21.45 -15.86
C LEU A 383 -13.75 -20.66 -14.52
N PRO A 384 -12.61 -20.40 -13.88
CA PRO A 384 -12.52 -19.67 -12.62
C PRO A 384 -12.72 -18.16 -12.83
N VAL A 385 -13.97 -17.74 -13.04
CA VAL A 385 -14.37 -16.35 -13.26
C VAL A 385 -14.55 -15.65 -11.91
N VAL A 386 -13.97 -14.45 -11.78
CA VAL A 386 -14.11 -13.58 -10.59
C VAL A 386 -14.58 -12.20 -11.03
N GLU A 387 -15.68 -11.74 -10.46
CA GLU A 387 -16.18 -10.40 -10.71
C GLU A 387 -15.29 -9.34 -10.05
N PHE A 388 -14.78 -8.44 -10.87
CA PHE A 388 -14.00 -7.29 -10.44
C PHE A 388 -14.67 -5.99 -10.93
N SER A 389 -15.64 -5.48 -10.17
CA SER A 389 -16.34 -4.26 -10.54
C SER A 389 -15.43 -3.03 -10.54
N THR A 390 -15.22 -2.44 -11.73
CA THR A 390 -14.48 -1.18 -11.90
C THR A 390 -15.24 0.03 -11.35
N ASN A 391 -16.54 -0.10 -11.10
CA ASN A 391 -17.35 0.90 -10.42
C ASN A 391 -17.09 0.94 -8.90
N SER A 392 -16.49 -0.10 -8.34
CA SER A 392 -16.03 -0.09 -6.94
C SER A 392 -14.79 0.80 -6.81
N ILE A 393 -15.01 2.03 -6.38
CA ILE A 393 -13.93 3.02 -6.21
C ILE A 393 -12.84 2.47 -5.27
N GLN A 394 -13.22 1.74 -4.23
CA GLN A 394 -12.28 1.14 -3.29
C GLN A 394 -11.36 0.12 -3.95
N ARG A 395 -11.93 -0.84 -4.69
CA ARG A 395 -11.14 -1.84 -5.42
C ARG A 395 -10.21 -1.19 -6.43
N MET A 396 -10.76 -0.28 -7.24
CA MET A 396 -9.96 0.40 -8.25
C MET A 396 -8.85 1.27 -7.64
N THR A 397 -9.10 1.95 -6.53
CA THR A 397 -8.04 2.70 -5.84
C THR A 397 -6.90 1.79 -5.38
N GLN A 398 -7.22 0.66 -4.77
CA GLN A 398 -6.23 -0.31 -4.33
C GLN A 398 -5.45 -0.91 -5.51
N ALA A 399 -6.17 -1.34 -6.55
CA ALA A 399 -5.55 -1.90 -7.75
C ALA A 399 -4.68 -0.87 -8.49
N THR A 400 -5.16 0.36 -8.63
CA THR A 400 -4.41 1.46 -9.25
C THR A 400 -3.12 1.77 -8.48
N GLN A 401 -3.19 1.80 -7.15
CA GLN A 401 -2.05 2.07 -6.30
C GLN A 401 -1.01 0.95 -6.38
N LEU A 402 -1.45 -0.31 -6.27
CA LEU A 402 -0.58 -1.47 -6.36
C LEU A 402 0.14 -1.52 -7.72
N ALA A 403 -0.61 -1.30 -8.81
CA ALA A 403 -0.03 -1.27 -10.15
C ALA A 403 0.96 -0.09 -10.31
N TYR A 404 0.64 1.08 -9.76
CA TYR A 404 1.55 2.21 -9.75
C TYR A 404 2.87 1.85 -9.06
N ASP A 405 2.81 1.29 -7.86
CA ASP A 405 3.99 0.92 -7.09
C ASP A 405 4.84 -0.14 -7.83
N ALA A 406 4.19 -1.18 -8.39
CA ALA A 406 4.88 -2.21 -9.17
C ALA A 406 5.58 -1.66 -10.43
N ILE A 407 4.96 -0.70 -11.10
CA ILE A 407 5.52 -0.06 -12.29
C ILE A 407 6.70 0.84 -11.91
N ILE A 408 6.55 1.67 -10.88
CA ILE A 408 7.62 2.58 -10.44
C ILE A 408 8.83 1.81 -9.88
N ASP A 409 8.58 0.71 -9.16
CA ASP A 409 9.63 -0.13 -8.60
C ASP A 409 10.29 -1.07 -9.66
N GLY A 410 9.78 -1.06 -10.91
CA GLY A 410 10.27 -1.96 -11.96
C GLY A 410 10.00 -3.44 -11.70
N ALA A 411 9.02 -3.74 -10.85
CA ALA A 411 8.63 -5.10 -10.46
C ALA A 411 7.69 -5.78 -11.49
N VAL A 412 7.38 -5.10 -12.57
CA VAL A 412 6.57 -5.59 -13.69
C VAL A 412 7.25 -5.27 -15.02
N SER A 413 7.08 -6.16 -15.99
CA SER A 413 7.51 -5.96 -17.38
C SER A 413 6.36 -6.22 -18.35
N HIS A 414 6.54 -5.87 -19.61
CA HIS A 414 5.57 -6.15 -20.67
C HIS A 414 6.27 -6.47 -22.01
N ASN A 415 5.52 -7.03 -22.94
CA ASN A 415 6.03 -7.48 -24.23
C ASN A 415 6.26 -6.37 -25.28
N GLY A 416 6.16 -5.11 -24.89
CA GLY A 416 6.36 -3.97 -25.78
C GLY A 416 5.21 -3.70 -26.75
N ASP A 417 4.01 -4.21 -26.49
CA ASP A 417 2.83 -4.00 -27.34
C ASP A 417 2.48 -2.50 -27.46
N PRO A 418 2.42 -1.93 -28.68
CA PRO A 418 2.18 -0.49 -28.85
C PRO A 418 0.80 -0.02 -28.36
N ALA A 419 -0.23 -0.89 -28.44
CA ALA A 419 -1.57 -0.55 -27.97
C ALA A 419 -1.61 -0.54 -26.45
N LEU A 420 -0.90 -1.47 -25.79
CA LEU A 420 -0.75 -1.48 -24.34
C LEU A 420 -0.11 -0.19 -23.85
N ILE A 421 1.03 0.17 -24.43
CA ILE A 421 1.76 1.42 -24.11
C ILE A 421 0.86 2.64 -24.30
N ARG A 422 0.15 2.72 -25.44
CA ARG A 422 -0.79 3.81 -25.74
C ARG A 422 -1.88 3.94 -24.69
N HIS A 423 -2.47 2.82 -24.23
CA HIS A 423 -3.53 2.83 -23.23
C HIS A 423 -3.04 3.27 -21.84
N PHE A 424 -1.83 2.89 -21.48
CA PHE A 424 -1.19 3.39 -20.26
C PHE A 424 -0.90 4.90 -20.33
N SER A 425 -0.38 5.38 -21.45
CA SER A 425 -0.11 6.81 -21.66
C SER A 425 -1.39 7.68 -21.70
N ASN A 426 -2.54 7.10 -22.04
CA ASN A 426 -3.83 7.80 -22.07
C ASN A 426 -4.51 7.85 -20.69
N ALA A 427 -4.07 7.05 -19.74
CA ALA A 427 -4.71 6.92 -18.45
C ALA A 427 -4.45 8.15 -17.57
N VAL A 428 -5.51 8.69 -16.98
CA VAL A 428 -5.48 9.86 -16.09
C VAL A 428 -5.96 9.44 -14.70
N LEU A 429 -5.34 9.96 -13.67
CA LEU A 429 -5.77 9.75 -12.31
C LEU A 429 -6.83 10.79 -11.93
N ARG A 430 -8.03 10.34 -11.63
CA ARG A 430 -9.05 11.19 -11.02
C ARG A 430 -9.09 10.95 -9.53
N GLU A 431 -8.84 12.01 -8.81
CA GLU A 431 -8.95 12.05 -7.37
C GLU A 431 -10.40 12.35 -6.96
N ASP A 432 -10.97 11.49 -6.12
CA ASP A 432 -12.23 11.75 -5.46
C ASP A 432 -11.91 12.03 -3.98
N PRO A 433 -12.13 13.27 -3.50
CA PRO A 433 -11.77 13.68 -2.15
C PRO A 433 -12.30 12.77 -1.02
N ARG A 434 -13.38 12.04 -1.28
CA ARG A 434 -14.00 11.16 -0.29
C ARG A 434 -13.78 9.67 -0.55
N ARG A 435 -13.23 9.30 -1.73
CA ARG A 435 -13.28 7.92 -2.20
C ARG A 435 -11.96 7.38 -2.75
N GLY A 436 -10.90 8.20 -2.79
CA GLY A 436 -9.57 7.83 -3.29
C GLY A 436 -9.41 8.04 -4.80
N SER A 437 -8.27 7.63 -5.34
CA SER A 437 -7.86 7.89 -6.73
C SER A 437 -8.11 6.68 -7.61
N ARG A 438 -8.68 6.91 -8.81
CA ARG A 438 -8.92 5.86 -9.78
C ARG A 438 -8.51 6.27 -11.19
N LEU A 439 -8.20 5.28 -11.99
CA LEU A 439 -7.96 5.46 -13.42
C LEU A 439 -9.24 5.89 -14.13
N VAL A 440 -9.13 6.93 -14.94
CA VAL A 440 -10.19 7.43 -15.81
C VAL A 440 -9.62 7.90 -17.13
N LYS A 441 -10.48 8.11 -18.12
CA LYS A 441 -10.17 8.84 -19.34
C LYS A 441 -10.04 10.32 -19.03
N ASP A 442 -9.23 11.04 -19.79
CA ASP A 442 -9.01 12.49 -19.67
C ASP A 442 -10.33 13.30 -19.62
N ARG A 443 -11.34 12.85 -20.36
CA ARG A 443 -12.70 13.43 -20.35
C ARG A 443 -13.75 12.41 -20.71
N ARG A 444 -14.99 12.66 -20.32
CA ARG A 444 -16.14 11.84 -20.69
C ARG A 444 -16.32 11.83 -22.21
N GLY A 445 -16.40 10.65 -22.81
CA GLY A 445 -16.53 10.49 -24.27
C GLY A 445 -15.21 10.66 -25.03
N SER A 446 -14.06 10.65 -24.34
CA SER A 446 -12.74 10.67 -24.96
C SER A 446 -12.55 9.53 -25.96
N THR A 447 -11.90 9.83 -27.07
CA THR A 447 -11.42 8.83 -28.04
C THR A 447 -10.15 8.11 -27.54
N ARG A 448 -9.48 8.66 -26.54
CA ARG A 448 -8.30 8.04 -25.91
C ARG A 448 -8.73 6.85 -25.07
N LYS A 449 -8.38 5.65 -25.52
CA LYS A 449 -8.72 4.39 -24.86
C LYS A 449 -7.75 4.07 -23.73
N ILE A 450 -8.27 3.45 -22.66
CA ILE A 450 -7.50 3.02 -21.49
C ILE A 450 -7.80 1.57 -21.08
N ASP A 451 -8.59 0.85 -21.82
CA ASP A 451 -9.17 -0.44 -21.41
C ASP A 451 -8.11 -1.52 -21.22
N LEU A 452 -7.03 -1.57 -22.05
CA LEU A 452 -5.84 -2.42 -21.77
C LEU A 452 -5.15 -2.05 -20.46
N CYS A 453 -5.07 -0.78 -20.14
CA CYS A 453 -4.51 -0.33 -18.87
C CYS A 453 -5.38 -0.80 -17.69
N VAL A 454 -6.70 -0.66 -17.79
CA VAL A 454 -7.64 -1.12 -16.74
C VAL A 454 -7.55 -2.63 -16.58
N ALA A 455 -7.60 -3.40 -17.68
CA ALA A 455 -7.46 -4.86 -17.65
C ALA A 455 -6.11 -5.29 -17.03
N SER A 456 -5.01 -4.60 -17.35
CA SER A 456 -3.69 -4.85 -16.77
C SER A 456 -3.65 -4.61 -15.27
N VAL A 457 -4.26 -3.51 -14.81
CA VAL A 457 -4.34 -3.16 -13.38
C VAL A 457 -5.16 -4.21 -12.62
N ILE A 458 -6.25 -4.69 -13.20
CA ILE A 458 -7.05 -5.78 -12.63
C ILE A 458 -6.22 -7.06 -12.53
N ALA A 459 -5.57 -7.48 -13.63
CA ALA A 459 -4.75 -8.69 -13.67
C ALA A 459 -3.61 -8.64 -12.66
N LEU A 460 -2.90 -7.52 -12.61
CA LEU A 460 -1.76 -7.31 -11.71
C LEU A 460 -2.19 -7.36 -10.24
N HIS A 461 -3.28 -6.66 -9.90
CA HIS A 461 -3.84 -6.69 -8.55
C HIS A 461 -4.24 -8.11 -8.15
N ARG A 462 -4.89 -8.85 -9.02
CA ARG A 462 -5.34 -10.21 -8.71
C ARG A 462 -4.19 -11.22 -8.66
N ALA A 463 -3.17 -11.05 -9.48
CA ALA A 463 -1.97 -11.91 -9.45
C ALA A 463 -1.25 -11.89 -8.09
N THR A 464 -1.36 -10.81 -7.32
CA THR A 464 -0.74 -10.72 -5.99
C THR A 464 -1.36 -11.68 -4.96
N PHE A 465 -2.61 -12.10 -5.14
CA PHE A 465 -3.30 -13.00 -4.21
C PHE A 465 -2.79 -14.43 -4.30
N TYR A 466 -2.17 -14.82 -5.39
CA TYR A 466 -1.70 -16.19 -5.63
C TYR A 466 -0.26 -16.43 -5.21
N ARG A 467 0.50 -15.40 -4.92
CA ARG A 467 1.87 -15.51 -4.37
C ARG A 467 1.89 -16.14 -2.98
N ASP A 468 0.91 -15.79 -2.13
CA ASP A 468 0.83 -16.20 -0.72
C ASP A 468 0.10 -17.55 -0.53
N SER A 469 -0.42 -18.15 -1.59
CA SER A 469 -1.25 -19.38 -1.52
C SER A 469 -0.50 -20.66 -1.81
N GLU A 470 0.82 -20.65 -2.03
CA GLU A 470 1.59 -21.87 -2.05
C GLU A 470 1.66 -22.48 -0.64
N PRO A 471 1.24 -23.75 -0.47
CA PRO A 471 1.46 -24.42 0.80
C PRO A 471 2.98 -24.51 1.02
N SER A 472 3.44 -24.06 2.19
CA SER A 472 4.82 -24.28 2.64
C SER A 472 5.18 -25.75 2.43
N PRO A 473 6.41 -26.08 1.95
CA PRO A 473 6.86 -27.46 1.77
C PRO A 473 6.66 -28.37 3.00
N GLU A 474 6.50 -27.78 4.17
CA GLU A 474 6.23 -28.50 5.42
C GLU A 474 4.79 -29.04 5.54
N THR A 475 3.84 -28.57 4.74
CA THR A 475 2.45 -29.04 4.79
C THR A 475 2.21 -30.30 3.96
N GLN A 476 3.15 -30.72 3.10
CA GLN A 476 3.05 -31.94 2.31
C GLN A 476 3.46 -33.23 3.07
N LEU A 477 3.99 -33.13 4.28
CA LEU A 477 4.48 -34.27 5.07
C LEU A 477 3.48 -34.84 6.10
N LEU A 478 2.23 -34.35 6.13
CA LEU A 478 1.21 -34.77 7.12
C LEU A 478 -0.04 -35.43 6.52
N VAL A 479 0.06 -35.99 5.32
CA VAL A 479 -0.96 -36.91 4.78
C VAL A 479 -0.28 -38.18 4.28
N ILE A 480 0.09 -39.01 5.22
CA ILE A 480 0.24 -40.48 5.04
C ILE A 480 -0.50 -41.16 6.20
#